data_70a2b6308c1a9259b1aabd32502aa602
#
_entry.id   70a2b6308c1a9259b1aabd32502aa602
#
_cell.length_a   1.000
_cell.length_b   1.000
_cell.length_c   1.000
_cell.angle_alpha   90.00
_cell.angle_beta   90.00
_cell.angle_gamma   90.00
#
_symmetry.space_group_name_H-M   'P 1'
#
loop_
_entity.id
_entity.type
_entity.pdbx_description
1 polymer ?
#
loop_
_entity_poly.entity_id
_entity_poly.type
_entity_poly.pdbx_seq_one_letter_code
_entity_poly.pdbx_strand_id
1 'polypeptide(L)'
;FESFNGNSFSCSPKAIYNYLISHDEYKDYKFIWAFKDLEKDHIKNNKNTSIVKSKSFKYYYYLSKSKYWIVNSLLDLSVIKKSKQVYVQCWHGTPLKKLRCDINVTGGVLNTKEEVIKRNNLDVKKIDYFISPSKYATSKFISAFNLKELNKEKIIIEKGYPRNDKLINYNNNDIEKIKKDLNIPTDKKVILYAPTFRDDEHTSGVGYTYKLNIDFDSLQKELKNYIILFRAHYFIANSFEFDKYKDFIYDVSKYDDINDLYIISDLLITDYSSVFFDYAILERPIIFYMYD
;
A
#
# COMPACT_ATOMS: atom_id res chain seq x y z
N PHE A 1 4.57 13.67 5.82
CA PHE A 1 4.07 12.31 5.57
C PHE A 1 3.36 12.24 4.22
N GLU A 2 3.54 11.13 3.52
CA GLU A 2 2.82 10.86 2.29
C GLU A 2 2.73 9.34 2.07
N SER A 3 1.55 8.83 1.70
CA SER A 3 1.35 7.43 1.33
C SER A 3 0.85 7.32 -0.10
N PHE A 4 1.45 6.40 -0.88
CA PHE A 4 1.08 6.12 -2.27
C PHE A 4 0.96 7.39 -3.12
N ASN A 5 1.96 8.28 -3.02
CA ASN A 5 1.97 9.58 -3.71
C ASN A 5 0.74 10.45 -3.39
N GLY A 6 0.27 10.42 -2.15
CA GLY A 6 -0.88 11.20 -1.68
C GLY A 6 -2.26 10.61 -1.99
N ASN A 7 -2.34 9.34 -2.40
CA ASN A 7 -3.62 8.72 -2.75
C ASN A 7 -4.41 8.21 -1.53
N SER A 8 -3.75 7.92 -0.38
CA SER A 8 -4.43 7.34 0.77
C SER A 8 -3.81 7.73 2.11
N PHE A 9 -4.60 7.61 3.18
CA PHE A 9 -4.14 7.70 4.56
C PHE A 9 -3.98 6.28 5.12
N SER A 10 -2.83 5.65 4.86
CA SER A 10 -2.63 4.23 5.16
C SER A 10 -1.16 3.86 5.27
N CYS A 11 -0.89 2.58 5.40
CA CYS A 11 0.42 1.96 5.36
C CYS A 11 1.35 2.41 6.50
N SER A 12 2.65 2.13 6.39
CA SER A 12 3.64 2.43 7.42
C SER A 12 3.76 3.92 7.78
N PRO A 13 3.62 4.89 6.84
CA PRO A 13 3.58 6.30 7.22
C PRO A 13 2.43 6.63 8.18
N LYS A 14 1.22 6.05 7.99
CA LYS A 14 0.10 6.22 8.93
C LYS A 14 0.39 5.58 10.29
N ALA A 15 0.94 4.37 10.31
CA ALA A 15 1.29 3.70 11.57
C ALA A 15 2.29 4.52 12.39
N ILE A 16 3.36 5.01 11.74
CA ILE A 16 4.36 5.89 12.39
C ILE A 16 3.70 7.19 12.88
N TYR A 17 2.86 7.82 12.05
CA TYR A 17 2.15 9.05 12.44
C TYR A 17 1.26 8.81 13.66
N ASN A 18 0.47 7.74 13.67
CA ASN A 18 -0.43 7.42 14.79
C ASN A 18 0.36 7.19 16.09
N TYR A 19 1.50 6.52 16.00
CA TYR A 19 2.41 6.36 17.14
C TYR A 19 2.89 7.72 17.66
N LEU A 20 3.38 8.58 16.78
CA LEU A 20 3.93 9.88 17.17
C LEU A 20 2.89 10.80 17.81
N ILE A 21 1.66 10.82 17.32
CA ILE A 21 0.61 11.69 17.89
C ILE A 21 0.04 11.17 19.22
N SER A 22 0.24 9.89 19.52
CA SER A 22 -0.23 9.27 20.78
C SER A 22 0.80 9.32 21.93
N HIS A 23 2.01 9.83 21.67
CA HIS A 23 3.08 9.90 22.67
C HIS A 23 3.47 11.35 22.98
N ASP A 24 3.43 11.70 24.25
CA ASP A 24 3.65 13.07 24.74
C ASP A 24 5.03 13.64 24.38
N GLU A 25 6.04 12.81 24.19
CA GLU A 25 7.39 13.23 23.79
C GLU A 25 7.41 13.91 22.41
N TYR A 26 6.38 13.69 21.58
CA TYR A 26 6.24 14.31 20.23
C TYR A 26 5.19 15.42 20.18
N LYS A 27 4.60 15.84 21.30
CA LYS A 27 3.51 16.84 21.33
C LYS A 27 3.86 18.19 20.72
N ASP A 28 5.15 18.56 20.72
CA ASP A 28 5.62 19.84 20.19
C ASP A 28 5.96 19.76 18.68
N TYR A 29 5.88 18.56 18.08
CA TYR A 29 6.10 18.39 16.64
C TYR A 29 4.88 18.82 15.84
N LYS A 30 5.14 19.39 14.67
CA LYS A 30 4.10 19.67 13.66
C LYS A 30 4.14 18.60 12.59
N PHE A 31 2.99 18.03 12.30
CA PHE A 31 2.83 16.97 11.33
C PHE A 31 2.19 17.54 10.07
N ILE A 32 2.78 17.23 8.91
CA ILE A 32 2.26 17.65 7.61
C ILE A 32 1.96 16.41 6.81
N TRP A 33 0.71 16.25 6.40
CA TRP A 33 0.28 15.19 5.49
C TRP A 33 0.00 15.75 4.11
N ALA A 34 0.50 15.06 3.08
CA ALA A 34 0.26 15.39 1.69
C ALA A 34 -0.75 14.42 1.07
N PHE A 35 -1.81 14.97 0.46
CA PHE A 35 -2.82 14.22 -0.28
C PHE A 35 -3.04 14.81 -1.66
N LYS A 36 -3.42 13.97 -2.64
CA LYS A 36 -3.87 14.44 -3.95
C LYS A 36 -5.25 15.09 -3.87
N ASP A 37 -6.14 14.44 -3.12
CA ASP A 37 -7.51 14.88 -2.88
C ASP A 37 -7.63 15.38 -1.44
N LEU A 38 -8.06 16.64 -1.27
CA LEU A 38 -8.23 17.29 0.03
C LEU A 38 -9.66 17.18 0.56
N GLU A 39 -10.63 16.74 -0.26
CA GLU A 39 -12.03 16.64 0.12
C GLU A 39 -12.33 15.42 0.99
N LYS A 40 -11.42 14.45 0.98
CA LYS A 40 -11.53 13.28 1.85
C LYS A 40 -11.12 13.61 3.28
N ASP A 41 -12.00 13.35 4.24
CA ASP A 41 -11.70 13.45 5.68
C ASP A 41 -10.74 12.34 6.15
N HIS A 42 -9.50 12.44 5.72
CA HIS A 42 -8.49 11.44 6.04
C HIS A 42 -8.00 11.51 7.49
N ILE A 43 -7.96 12.71 8.07
CA ILE A 43 -7.38 12.94 9.39
C ILE A 43 -8.33 13.80 10.21
N LYS A 44 -8.94 13.23 11.25
CA LYS A 44 -9.81 13.95 12.17
C LYS A 44 -8.99 14.82 13.12
N ASN A 45 -9.26 16.12 13.10
CA ASN A 45 -8.91 17.17 14.08
C ASN A 45 -7.75 16.89 15.06
N ASN A 46 -6.52 16.87 14.56
CA ASN A 46 -5.35 16.97 15.40
C ASN A 46 -4.77 18.39 15.27
N LYS A 47 -4.68 19.14 16.39
CA LYS A 47 -4.21 20.51 16.41
C LYS A 47 -2.81 20.71 15.81
N ASN A 48 -1.97 19.69 15.88
CA ASN A 48 -0.59 19.74 15.40
C ASN A 48 -0.42 19.21 13.97
N THR A 49 -1.52 18.81 13.32
CA THR A 49 -1.49 18.25 11.96
C THR A 49 -2.09 19.21 10.95
N SER A 50 -1.38 19.42 9.86
CA SER A 50 -1.85 20.17 8.70
C SER A 50 -1.86 19.30 7.45
N ILE A 51 -2.84 19.53 6.58
CA ILE A 51 -2.97 18.82 5.32
C ILE A 51 -2.59 19.76 4.17
N VAL A 52 -1.88 19.26 3.19
CA VAL A 52 -1.50 19.98 1.98
C VAL A 52 -1.81 19.14 0.72
N LYS A 53 -2.12 19.83 -0.37
CA LYS A 53 -2.27 19.16 -1.66
C LYS A 53 -0.89 18.75 -2.17
N SER A 54 -0.74 17.46 -2.47
CA SER A 54 0.49 16.89 -3.04
C SER A 54 0.88 17.64 -4.32
N LYS A 55 2.17 17.87 -4.50
CA LYS A 55 2.76 18.61 -5.63
C LYS A 55 2.29 20.08 -5.77
N SER A 56 1.66 20.66 -4.77
CA SER A 56 1.34 22.09 -4.74
C SER A 56 2.54 22.92 -4.25
N PHE A 57 2.44 24.26 -4.38
CA PHE A 57 3.44 25.16 -3.80
C PHE A 57 3.64 24.96 -2.29
N LYS A 58 2.52 24.78 -1.53
CA LYS A 58 2.57 24.49 -0.09
C LYS A 58 3.26 23.17 0.21
N TYR A 59 3.05 22.14 -0.63
CA TYR A 59 3.74 20.86 -0.50
C TYR A 59 5.26 21.02 -0.55
N TYR A 60 5.80 21.67 -1.58
CA TYR A 60 7.24 21.90 -1.71
C TYR A 60 7.79 22.82 -0.64
N TYR A 61 7.01 23.83 -0.22
CA TYR A 61 7.38 24.69 0.89
C TYR A 61 7.58 23.87 2.17
N TYR A 62 6.59 23.04 2.57
CA TYR A 62 6.72 22.20 3.77
C TYR A 62 7.77 21.12 3.61
N LEU A 63 7.90 20.51 2.46
CA LEU A 63 8.95 19.53 2.18
C LEU A 63 10.34 20.15 2.41
N SER A 64 10.55 21.39 1.98
CA SER A 64 11.82 22.13 2.20
C SER A 64 12.07 22.52 3.66
N LYS A 65 11.04 22.64 4.49
CA LYS A 65 11.10 23.04 5.92
C LYS A 65 11.11 21.86 6.87
N SER A 66 10.48 20.75 6.50
CA SER A 66 10.36 19.56 7.36
C SER A 66 11.71 18.91 7.59
N LYS A 67 11.98 18.56 8.84
CA LYS A 67 13.19 17.80 9.22
C LYS A 67 13.09 16.33 8.78
N TYR A 68 11.91 15.73 8.89
CA TYR A 68 11.68 14.32 8.58
C TYR A 68 10.71 14.18 7.40
N TRP A 69 11.08 13.34 6.44
CA TRP A 69 10.23 12.91 5.34
C TRP A 69 9.94 11.43 5.54
N ILE A 70 8.69 11.06 5.71
CA ILE A 70 8.25 9.68 5.97
C ILE A 70 7.25 9.30 4.90
N VAL A 71 7.66 8.46 3.96
CA VAL A 71 6.89 8.13 2.77
C VAL A 71 7.07 6.65 2.39
N ASN A 72 6.14 6.11 1.60
CA ASN A 72 6.21 4.72 1.12
C ASN A 72 6.33 4.58 -0.40
N SER A 73 6.44 5.71 -1.10
CA SER A 73 6.76 5.76 -2.54
C SER A 73 7.98 6.64 -2.76
N LEU A 74 8.66 6.50 -3.90
CA LEU A 74 9.79 7.38 -4.21
C LEU A 74 9.30 8.80 -4.46
N LEU A 75 10.05 9.78 -3.98
CA LEU A 75 9.77 11.20 -4.19
C LEU A 75 10.12 11.62 -5.62
N ASP A 76 9.59 12.77 -6.02
CA ASP A 76 9.91 13.39 -7.29
C ASP A 76 11.43 13.68 -7.39
N LEU A 77 12.01 13.46 -8.55
CA LEU A 77 13.45 13.64 -8.77
C LEU A 77 13.90 15.09 -8.58
N SER A 78 13.00 16.05 -8.83
CA SER A 78 13.23 17.48 -8.62
C SER A 78 13.39 17.88 -7.17
N VAL A 79 13.01 17.03 -6.22
CA VAL A 79 13.10 17.30 -4.79
C VAL A 79 14.57 17.24 -4.33
N ILE A 80 15.05 18.35 -3.78
CA ILE A 80 16.40 18.47 -3.23
C ILE A 80 16.34 18.31 -1.72
N LYS A 81 17.04 17.31 -1.19
CA LYS A 81 17.17 17.06 0.25
C LYS A 81 18.35 17.85 0.82
N LYS A 82 18.11 18.62 1.90
CA LYS A 82 19.16 19.30 2.65
C LYS A 82 19.89 18.32 3.58
N SER A 83 21.12 18.62 3.97
CA SER A 83 21.96 17.75 4.81
C SER A 83 21.36 17.42 6.17
N LYS A 84 20.60 18.36 6.76
CA LYS A 84 19.95 18.18 8.08
C LYS A 84 18.56 17.51 8.01
N GLN A 85 18.07 17.21 6.83
CA GLN A 85 16.81 16.52 6.64
C GLN A 85 17.02 15.00 6.63
N VAL A 86 16.06 14.27 7.17
CA VAL A 86 16.07 12.82 7.26
C VAL A 86 14.94 12.25 6.40
N TYR A 87 15.29 11.40 5.45
CA TYR A 87 14.35 10.74 4.56
C TYR A 87 14.20 9.26 4.95
N VAL A 88 13.02 8.91 5.44
CA VAL A 88 12.62 7.55 5.78
C VAL A 88 11.75 6.98 4.66
N GLN A 89 12.26 5.99 3.96
CA GLN A 89 11.51 5.23 2.95
C GLN A 89 10.92 3.99 3.60
N CYS A 90 9.60 3.93 3.70
CA CYS A 90 8.88 2.82 4.31
C CYS A 90 8.61 1.66 3.34
N TRP A 91 8.68 1.92 2.04
CA TRP A 91 8.17 1.04 0.99
C TRP A 91 6.74 0.56 1.29
N HIS A 92 6.17 -0.34 0.49
CA HIS A 92 4.74 -0.64 0.61
C HIS A 92 4.38 -2.11 0.33
N GLY A 93 5.36 -3.00 0.27
CA GLY A 93 5.10 -4.45 0.10
C GLY A 93 6.37 -5.27 0.08
N THR A 94 6.27 -6.52 0.52
CA THR A 94 7.35 -7.49 0.41
C THR A 94 7.55 -7.86 -1.06
N PRO A 95 8.78 -7.78 -1.59
CA PRO A 95 9.04 -8.07 -3.00
C PRO A 95 8.70 -9.52 -3.36
N LEU A 96 7.72 -9.73 -4.23
CA LEU A 96 7.41 -11.01 -4.86
C LEU A 96 7.84 -11.00 -6.33
N LYS A 97 7.44 -9.95 -7.04
CA LYS A 97 7.84 -9.69 -8.43
C LYS A 97 9.17 -8.93 -8.46
N LYS A 98 9.88 -8.98 -9.59
CA LYS A 98 11.06 -8.15 -9.82
C LYS A 98 10.70 -6.66 -9.73
N LEU A 99 11.54 -5.90 -9.05
CA LEU A 99 11.32 -4.48 -8.81
C LEU A 99 12.47 -3.66 -9.41
N ARG A 100 12.16 -2.45 -9.85
CA ARG A 100 13.14 -1.41 -10.18
C ARG A 100 14.30 -1.89 -11.06
N CYS A 101 15.53 -1.91 -10.52
CA CYS A 101 16.73 -2.29 -11.25
C CYS A 101 16.77 -3.78 -11.62
N ASP A 102 15.98 -4.62 -10.97
CA ASP A 102 15.88 -6.05 -11.26
C ASP A 102 14.91 -6.38 -12.40
N ILE A 103 14.11 -5.40 -12.85
CA ILE A 103 13.17 -5.58 -13.97
C ILE A 103 13.98 -5.71 -15.26
N ASN A 104 13.70 -6.76 -16.03
CA ASN A 104 14.21 -6.89 -17.39
C ASN A 104 13.38 -5.99 -18.29
N VAL A 105 13.93 -4.85 -18.68
CA VAL A 105 13.29 -3.95 -19.64
C VAL A 105 13.48 -4.53 -21.03
N THR A 106 12.46 -5.18 -21.57
CA THR A 106 12.44 -5.68 -22.95
C THR A 106 11.62 -4.71 -23.81
N GLY A 107 12.32 -3.91 -24.63
CA GLY A 107 11.73 -3.30 -25.84
C GLY A 107 10.62 -2.27 -25.70
N GLY A 108 10.38 -1.67 -24.56
CA GLY A 108 9.38 -0.61 -24.39
C GLY A 108 9.95 0.77 -24.76
N VAL A 109 9.23 1.53 -25.54
CA VAL A 109 9.62 2.79 -26.21
C VAL A 109 10.04 3.95 -25.28
N LEU A 110 9.91 3.84 -23.95
CA LEU A 110 9.98 5.01 -23.07
C LEU A 110 11.09 5.03 -22.00
N ASN A 111 11.76 3.90 -21.67
CA ASN A 111 12.86 3.92 -20.69
C ASN A 111 13.84 2.78 -20.96
N THR A 112 15.11 3.12 -21.17
CA THR A 112 16.19 2.12 -21.17
C THR A 112 16.47 1.65 -19.74
N LYS A 113 17.13 0.50 -19.61
CA LYS A 113 17.56 -0.03 -18.29
C LYS A 113 18.46 0.98 -17.56
N GLU A 114 19.35 1.64 -18.30
CA GLU A 114 20.25 2.67 -17.79
C GLU A 114 19.50 3.88 -17.23
N GLU A 115 18.43 4.32 -17.89
CA GLU A 115 17.60 5.42 -17.40
C GLU A 115 16.83 5.04 -16.13
N VAL A 116 16.29 3.81 -16.05
CA VAL A 116 15.64 3.29 -14.84
C VAL A 116 16.63 3.27 -13.67
N ILE A 117 17.84 2.74 -13.88
CA ILE A 117 18.90 2.72 -12.87
C ILE A 117 19.30 4.15 -12.47
N LYS A 118 19.52 5.04 -13.43
CA LYS A 118 19.88 6.44 -13.18
C LYS A 118 18.85 7.16 -12.31
N ARG A 119 17.57 7.05 -12.67
CA ARG A 119 16.46 7.64 -11.90
C ARG A 119 16.36 7.05 -10.49
N ASN A 120 16.45 5.71 -10.39
CA ASN A 120 16.47 5.03 -9.10
C ASN A 120 17.61 5.54 -8.21
N ASN A 121 18.82 5.62 -8.73
CA ASN A 121 20.00 6.03 -7.98
C ASN A 121 19.91 7.50 -7.50
N LEU A 122 19.30 8.39 -8.28
CA LEU A 122 19.09 9.79 -7.89
C LEU A 122 18.18 9.92 -6.66
N ASP A 123 17.15 9.09 -6.52
CA ASP A 123 16.28 9.13 -5.35
C ASP A 123 16.87 8.35 -4.17
N VAL A 124 17.40 7.16 -4.41
CA VAL A 124 18.00 6.31 -3.38
C VAL A 124 19.18 7.01 -2.67
N LYS A 125 19.96 7.83 -3.36
CA LYS A 125 21.01 8.64 -2.73
C LYS A 125 20.50 9.57 -1.65
N LYS A 126 19.25 10.01 -1.71
CA LYS A 126 18.62 10.90 -0.73
C LYS A 126 18.13 10.15 0.53
N ILE A 127 17.86 8.84 0.45
CA ILE A 127 17.30 8.05 1.53
C ILE A 127 18.33 7.87 2.64
N ASP A 128 17.92 8.13 3.89
CA ASP A 128 18.73 7.91 5.08
C ASP A 128 18.37 6.60 5.79
N TYR A 129 17.08 6.22 5.77
CA TYR A 129 16.58 4.98 6.35
C TYR A 129 15.60 4.30 5.40
N PHE A 130 15.75 2.99 5.24
CA PHE A 130 14.87 2.16 4.42
C PHE A 130 14.31 1.02 5.26
N ILE A 131 13.00 0.98 5.45
CA ILE A 131 12.35 -0.05 6.29
C ILE A 131 12.21 -1.34 5.51
N SER A 132 12.64 -2.44 6.13
CA SER A 132 12.51 -3.79 5.59
C SER A 132 11.81 -4.72 6.58
N PRO A 133 10.88 -5.57 6.12
CA PRO A 133 10.14 -6.47 6.98
C PRO A 133 10.90 -7.74 7.37
N SER A 134 11.93 -8.15 6.61
CA SER A 134 12.60 -9.43 6.79
C SER A 134 13.92 -9.51 6.04
N LYS A 135 14.75 -10.50 6.37
CA LYS A 135 15.98 -10.82 5.64
C LYS A 135 15.75 -11.07 4.15
N TYR A 136 14.66 -11.76 3.82
CA TYR A 136 14.25 -11.98 2.43
C TYR A 136 14.04 -10.66 1.70
N ALA A 137 13.19 -9.79 2.25
CA ALA A 137 12.90 -8.48 1.65
C ALA A 137 14.16 -7.60 1.56
N THR A 138 15.00 -7.60 2.61
CA THR A 138 16.29 -6.91 2.64
C THR A 138 17.16 -7.30 1.46
N SER A 139 17.33 -8.60 1.20
CA SER A 139 18.14 -9.09 0.09
C SER A 139 17.63 -8.60 -1.26
N LYS A 140 16.30 -8.54 -1.44
CA LYS A 140 15.65 -8.03 -2.66
C LYS A 140 15.74 -6.52 -2.79
N PHE A 141 15.63 -5.78 -1.68
CA PHE A 141 15.79 -4.32 -1.71
C PHE A 141 17.23 -3.90 -2.03
N ILE A 142 18.22 -4.61 -1.52
CA ILE A 142 19.63 -4.34 -1.86
C ILE A 142 19.85 -4.38 -3.38
N SER A 143 19.33 -5.40 -4.06
CA SER A 143 19.40 -5.55 -5.51
C SER A 143 18.53 -4.52 -6.24
N ALA A 144 17.22 -4.54 -5.95
CA ALA A 144 16.23 -3.74 -6.68
C ALA A 144 16.47 -2.23 -6.59
N PHE A 145 16.99 -1.74 -5.47
CA PHE A 145 17.31 -0.33 -5.26
C PHE A 145 18.81 0.00 -5.48
N ASN A 146 19.59 -0.97 -5.95
CA ASN A 146 21.00 -0.79 -6.25
C ASN A 146 21.83 -0.28 -5.05
N LEU A 147 21.44 -0.74 -3.82
CA LEU A 147 22.03 -0.22 -2.59
C LEU A 147 23.50 -0.57 -2.45
N LYS A 148 23.92 -1.75 -2.92
CA LYS A 148 25.32 -2.20 -2.88
C LYS A 148 26.22 -1.29 -3.69
N GLU A 149 25.87 -1.01 -4.95
CA GLU A 149 26.63 -0.14 -5.82
C GLU A 149 26.69 1.33 -5.33
N LEU A 150 25.69 1.71 -4.52
CA LEU A 150 25.64 3.03 -3.91
C LEU A 150 26.28 3.09 -2.52
N ASN A 151 26.83 1.98 -2.01
CA ASN A 151 27.34 1.83 -0.64
C ASN A 151 26.34 2.24 0.44
N LYS A 152 25.04 1.86 0.23
CA LYS A 152 23.92 2.27 1.09
C LYS A 152 23.23 1.09 1.80
N GLU A 153 23.79 -0.10 1.86
CA GLU A 153 23.17 -1.25 2.53
C GLU A 153 22.85 -0.97 4.02
N LYS A 154 23.67 -0.13 4.66
CA LYS A 154 23.53 0.22 6.08
C LYS A 154 22.31 1.08 6.41
N ILE A 155 21.63 1.64 5.40
CA ILE A 155 20.39 2.41 5.65
C ILE A 155 19.19 1.53 5.95
N ILE A 156 19.29 0.20 5.73
CA ILE A 156 18.17 -0.72 5.95
C ILE A 156 17.94 -0.91 7.43
N ILE A 157 16.68 -0.71 7.83
CA ILE A 157 16.16 -1.05 9.17
C ILE A 157 15.29 -2.30 9.02
N GLU A 158 15.84 -3.45 9.36
CA GLU A 158 15.15 -4.74 9.30
C GLU A 158 14.44 -5.03 10.62
N LYS A 159 13.25 -4.44 10.81
CA LYS A 159 12.45 -4.52 12.05
C LYS A 159 10.95 -4.79 11.82
N GLY A 160 10.56 -5.15 10.62
CA GLY A 160 9.15 -5.27 10.25
C GLY A 160 8.59 -4.00 9.61
N TYR A 161 7.40 -4.12 9.03
CA TYR A 161 6.65 -2.94 8.56
C TYR A 161 5.81 -2.38 9.71
N PRO A 162 5.93 -1.09 10.07
CA PRO A 162 5.12 -0.48 11.14
C PRO A 162 3.61 -0.65 10.94
N ARG A 163 3.12 -0.71 9.67
CA ARG A 163 1.71 -0.97 9.39
C ARG A 163 1.21 -2.30 9.94
N ASN A 164 2.09 -3.30 10.06
CA ASN A 164 1.74 -4.67 10.45
C ASN A 164 1.57 -4.82 11.97
N ASP A 165 2.00 -3.84 12.77
CA ASP A 165 1.76 -3.84 14.22
C ASP A 165 0.26 -3.94 14.54
N LYS A 166 -0.59 -3.35 13.69
CA LYS A 166 -2.04 -3.44 13.80
C LYS A 166 -2.58 -4.86 13.66
N LEU A 167 -1.93 -5.71 12.87
CA LEU A 167 -2.33 -7.11 12.67
C LEU A 167 -2.06 -7.99 13.90
N ILE A 168 -1.27 -7.51 14.84
CA ILE A 168 -0.93 -8.21 16.09
C ILE A 168 -1.71 -7.62 17.27
N ASN A 169 -2.01 -6.31 17.22
CA ASN A 169 -2.54 -5.55 18.36
C ASN A 169 -4.02 -5.19 18.23
N TYR A 170 -4.78 -5.77 17.26
CA TYR A 170 -6.22 -5.53 17.13
C TYR A 170 -7.03 -6.32 18.16
N ASN A 171 -8.26 -5.87 18.41
CA ASN A 171 -9.22 -6.51 19.32
C ASN A 171 -10.62 -6.61 18.67
N ASN A 172 -11.56 -7.23 19.38
CA ASN A 172 -12.93 -7.43 18.86
C ASN A 172 -13.66 -6.11 18.55
N ASN A 173 -13.43 -5.05 19.33
CA ASN A 173 -14.05 -3.74 19.06
C ASN A 173 -13.55 -3.14 17.72
N ASP A 174 -12.29 -3.40 17.35
CA ASP A 174 -11.76 -2.98 16.06
C ASP A 174 -12.47 -3.72 14.92
N ILE A 175 -12.68 -5.04 15.08
CA ILE A 175 -13.41 -5.86 14.10
C ILE A 175 -14.84 -5.34 13.91
N GLU A 176 -15.56 -5.14 15.00
CA GLU A 176 -16.95 -4.67 14.98
C GLU A 176 -17.06 -3.29 14.34
N LYS A 177 -16.14 -2.39 14.69
CA LYS A 177 -16.09 -1.05 14.12
C LYS A 177 -15.85 -1.09 12.60
N ILE A 178 -14.88 -1.86 12.13
CA ILE A 178 -14.57 -1.96 10.70
C ILE A 178 -15.76 -2.57 9.94
N LYS A 179 -16.34 -3.65 10.46
CA LYS A 179 -17.53 -4.25 9.84
C LYS A 179 -18.69 -3.26 9.76
N LYS A 180 -18.92 -2.49 10.82
CA LYS A 180 -19.95 -1.44 10.86
C LYS A 180 -19.69 -0.34 9.85
N ASP A 181 -18.45 0.17 9.78
CA ASP A 181 -18.04 1.24 8.85
C ASP A 181 -18.19 0.81 7.38
N LEU A 182 -18.09 -0.49 7.10
CA LEU A 182 -18.27 -1.10 5.78
C LEU A 182 -19.71 -1.63 5.54
N ASN A 183 -20.62 -1.49 6.50
CA ASN A 183 -21.98 -2.06 6.46
C ASN A 183 -21.99 -3.59 6.20
N ILE A 184 -21.03 -4.31 6.79
CA ILE A 184 -20.87 -5.76 6.64
C ILE A 184 -21.64 -6.48 7.76
N PRO A 185 -22.43 -7.53 7.45
CA PRO A 185 -23.08 -8.36 8.45
C PRO A 185 -22.09 -8.97 9.45
N THR A 186 -22.40 -8.90 10.74
CA THR A 186 -21.50 -9.41 11.79
C THR A 186 -21.53 -10.92 11.93
N ASP A 187 -22.62 -11.56 11.50
CA ASP A 187 -22.86 -13.00 11.57
C ASP A 187 -22.24 -13.79 10.40
N LYS A 188 -21.74 -13.10 9.36
CA LYS A 188 -21.12 -13.72 8.19
C LYS A 188 -19.62 -13.84 8.34
N LYS A 189 -19.07 -14.94 7.80
CA LYS A 189 -17.65 -15.07 7.55
C LYS A 189 -17.22 -14.25 6.34
N VAL A 190 -16.00 -13.78 6.36
CA VAL A 190 -15.51 -12.81 5.37
C VAL A 190 -14.37 -13.42 4.56
N ILE A 191 -14.52 -13.41 3.24
CA ILE A 191 -13.47 -13.76 2.28
C ILE A 191 -12.94 -12.48 1.68
N LEU A 192 -11.64 -12.22 1.79
CA LEU A 192 -11.00 -11.15 1.02
C LEU A 192 -10.49 -11.72 -0.31
N TYR A 193 -11.06 -11.28 -1.41
CA TYR A 193 -10.56 -11.58 -2.75
C TYR A 193 -9.77 -10.40 -3.30
N ALA A 194 -8.45 -10.60 -3.40
CA ALA A 194 -7.49 -9.56 -3.79
C ALA A 194 -6.62 -10.03 -4.98
N PRO A 195 -7.17 -10.07 -6.19
CA PRO A 195 -6.42 -10.50 -7.38
C PRO A 195 -5.40 -9.43 -7.80
N THR A 196 -4.30 -9.89 -8.42
CA THR A 196 -3.31 -9.00 -9.03
C THR A 196 -3.78 -8.55 -10.41
N PHE A 197 -3.56 -7.28 -10.71
CA PHE A 197 -3.73 -6.73 -12.04
C PHE A 197 -2.69 -7.34 -13.00
N ARG A 198 -3.14 -7.68 -14.22
CA ARG A 198 -2.29 -8.18 -15.32
C ARG A 198 -1.93 -7.03 -16.25
N ASP A 199 -0.63 -6.74 -16.38
CA ASP A 199 -0.14 -5.65 -17.22
C ASP A 199 -0.19 -5.99 -18.71
N ASP A 200 -0.28 -7.26 -19.07
CA ASP A 200 -0.30 -7.81 -20.43
C ASP A 200 -1.71 -7.93 -21.04
N GLU A 201 -2.76 -7.75 -20.26
CA GLU A 201 -4.15 -7.77 -20.74
C GLU A 201 -4.61 -6.40 -21.28
N HIS A 202 -3.70 -5.64 -21.92
CA HIS A 202 -4.02 -4.37 -22.57
C HIS A 202 -4.26 -4.57 -24.06
N THR A 203 -5.50 -4.31 -24.52
CA THR A 203 -5.83 -4.28 -25.95
C THR A 203 -5.80 -2.85 -26.46
N SER A 204 -4.93 -2.58 -27.44
CA SER A 204 -4.82 -1.26 -28.06
C SER A 204 -6.18 -0.82 -28.62
N GLY A 205 -6.67 0.37 -28.22
CA GLY A 205 -7.95 0.93 -28.63
C GLY A 205 -9.18 0.52 -27.80
N VAL A 206 -9.07 -0.51 -26.95
CA VAL A 206 -10.15 -0.98 -26.07
C VAL A 206 -9.84 -0.72 -24.59
N GLY A 207 -8.56 -0.59 -24.25
CA GLY A 207 -8.08 -0.47 -22.86
C GLY A 207 -7.77 -1.83 -22.24
N TYR A 208 -7.75 -1.88 -20.91
CA TYR A 208 -7.50 -3.11 -20.18
C TYR A 208 -8.77 -3.96 -20.13
N THR A 209 -8.72 -5.16 -20.69
CA THR A 209 -9.78 -6.16 -20.63
C THR A 209 -9.40 -7.20 -19.58
N TYR A 210 -9.91 -7.08 -18.37
CA TYR A 210 -9.70 -8.06 -17.33
C TYR A 210 -10.89 -9.02 -17.27
N LYS A 211 -10.64 -10.31 -17.44
CA LYS A 211 -11.64 -11.35 -17.28
C LYS A 211 -11.46 -12.01 -15.91
N LEU A 212 -12.43 -11.81 -15.02
CA LEU A 212 -12.50 -12.57 -13.78
C LEU A 212 -12.84 -14.03 -14.08
N ASN A 213 -11.92 -14.94 -13.82
CA ASN A 213 -12.12 -16.37 -14.03
C ASN A 213 -12.77 -17.08 -12.83
N ILE A 214 -13.52 -16.33 -11.98
CA ILE A 214 -14.27 -16.87 -10.85
C ILE A 214 -15.76 -16.91 -11.20
N ASP A 215 -16.39 -18.05 -10.96
CA ASP A 215 -17.85 -18.22 -11.06
C ASP A 215 -18.51 -17.77 -9.74
N PHE A 216 -18.84 -16.46 -9.68
CA PHE A 216 -19.51 -15.90 -8.51
C PHE A 216 -20.96 -16.37 -8.36
N ASP A 217 -21.61 -16.81 -9.44
CA ASP A 217 -22.99 -17.33 -9.39
C ASP A 217 -23.02 -18.65 -8.61
N SER A 218 -22.04 -19.52 -8.86
CA SER A 218 -21.89 -20.78 -8.10
C SER A 218 -21.45 -20.52 -6.66
N LEU A 219 -20.51 -19.60 -6.43
CA LEU A 219 -20.05 -19.26 -5.09
C LEU A 219 -21.18 -18.69 -4.22
N GLN A 220 -22.03 -17.84 -4.76
CA GLN A 220 -23.16 -17.27 -4.02
C GLN A 220 -24.17 -18.33 -3.58
N LYS A 221 -24.37 -19.38 -4.38
CA LYS A 221 -25.27 -20.49 -4.04
C LYS A 221 -24.70 -21.38 -2.93
N GLU A 222 -23.41 -21.64 -2.96
CA GLU A 222 -22.72 -22.56 -2.05
C GLU A 222 -22.30 -21.89 -0.74
N LEU A 223 -21.88 -20.62 -0.78
CA LEU A 223 -21.28 -19.91 0.34
C LEU A 223 -22.27 -19.01 1.10
N LYS A 224 -23.44 -19.55 1.49
CA LYS A 224 -24.52 -18.78 2.14
C LYS A 224 -24.13 -18.07 3.44
N ASN A 225 -23.13 -18.61 4.15
CA ASN A 225 -22.63 -18.04 5.41
C ASN A 225 -21.43 -17.11 5.24
N TYR A 226 -21.07 -16.81 4.00
CA TYR A 226 -19.91 -15.97 3.68
C TYR A 226 -20.34 -14.72 2.91
N ILE A 227 -19.49 -13.72 2.99
CA ILE A 227 -19.46 -12.57 2.08
C ILE A 227 -18.07 -12.45 1.47
N ILE A 228 -17.97 -11.78 0.32
CA ILE A 228 -16.71 -11.52 -0.37
C ILE A 228 -16.43 -10.02 -0.33
N LEU A 229 -15.28 -9.65 0.21
CA LEU A 229 -14.69 -8.32 0.03
C LEU A 229 -13.86 -8.35 -1.23
N PHE A 230 -14.31 -7.66 -2.25
CA PHE A 230 -13.63 -7.58 -3.53
C PHE A 230 -12.69 -6.37 -3.54
N ARG A 231 -11.37 -6.64 -3.63
CA ARG A 231 -10.36 -5.60 -3.70
C ARG A 231 -9.48 -5.78 -4.92
N ALA A 232 -9.81 -5.10 -5.98
CA ALA A 232 -9.06 -5.14 -7.23
C ALA A 232 -8.60 -3.74 -7.66
N HIS A 233 -7.81 -3.68 -8.72
CA HIS A 233 -7.47 -2.40 -9.33
C HIS A 233 -8.74 -1.71 -9.85
N TYR A 234 -8.79 -0.37 -9.80
CA TYR A 234 -10.00 0.40 -10.13
C TYR A 234 -10.58 0.13 -11.53
N PHE A 235 -9.75 -0.25 -12.50
CA PHE A 235 -10.24 -0.64 -13.85
C PHE A 235 -11.12 -1.89 -13.79
N ILE A 236 -10.76 -2.87 -12.96
CA ILE A 236 -11.52 -4.10 -12.79
C ILE A 236 -12.80 -3.82 -12.01
N ALA A 237 -12.70 -3.08 -10.92
CA ALA A 237 -13.84 -2.73 -10.09
C ALA A 237 -14.91 -1.94 -10.86
N ASN A 238 -14.51 -1.05 -11.76
CA ASN A 238 -15.46 -0.27 -12.58
C ASN A 238 -16.20 -1.09 -13.65
N SER A 239 -15.66 -2.25 -14.05
CA SER A 239 -16.29 -3.14 -15.04
C SER A 239 -17.10 -4.28 -14.43
N PHE A 240 -17.08 -4.45 -13.11
CA PHE A 240 -17.78 -5.53 -12.42
C PHE A 240 -19.19 -5.12 -12.00
N GLU A 241 -20.18 -5.99 -12.28
CA GLU A 241 -21.60 -5.76 -11.98
C GLU A 241 -21.91 -6.11 -10.51
N PHE A 242 -21.48 -5.26 -9.56
CA PHE A 242 -21.70 -5.48 -8.12
C PHE A 242 -23.17 -5.61 -7.75
N ASP A 243 -24.08 -4.90 -8.43
CA ASP A 243 -25.52 -4.92 -8.15
C ASP A 243 -26.12 -6.33 -8.30
N LYS A 244 -25.56 -7.15 -9.19
CA LYS A 244 -25.97 -8.55 -9.36
C LYS A 244 -25.72 -9.40 -8.11
N TYR A 245 -24.71 -9.04 -7.33
CA TYR A 245 -24.24 -9.79 -6.16
C TYR A 245 -24.43 -9.02 -4.85
N LYS A 246 -25.46 -8.16 -4.81
CA LYS A 246 -25.80 -7.39 -3.61
C LYS A 246 -25.89 -8.31 -2.39
N ASP A 247 -25.40 -7.81 -1.23
CA ASP A 247 -25.32 -8.52 0.06
C ASP A 247 -24.39 -9.76 0.08
N PHE A 248 -23.72 -10.07 -1.03
CA PHE A 248 -22.72 -11.13 -1.12
C PHE A 248 -21.33 -10.61 -1.46
N ILE A 249 -21.21 -9.67 -2.41
CA ILE A 249 -19.93 -9.08 -2.80
C ILE A 249 -19.93 -7.58 -2.48
N TYR A 250 -18.94 -7.15 -1.71
CA TYR A 250 -18.73 -5.75 -1.31
C TYR A 250 -17.47 -5.20 -2.00
N ASP A 251 -17.62 -4.13 -2.78
CA ASP A 251 -16.48 -3.44 -3.36
C ASP A 251 -15.71 -2.65 -2.30
N VAL A 252 -14.49 -3.10 -1.99
CA VAL A 252 -13.57 -2.43 -1.08
C VAL A 252 -12.31 -1.94 -1.79
N SER A 253 -12.35 -1.81 -3.12
CA SER A 253 -11.20 -1.39 -3.94
C SER A 253 -10.69 0.01 -3.58
N LYS A 254 -11.58 0.88 -3.11
CA LYS A 254 -11.27 2.26 -2.67
C LYS A 254 -11.03 2.40 -1.17
N TYR A 255 -11.14 1.32 -0.40
CA TYR A 255 -10.89 1.39 1.04
C TYR A 255 -9.40 1.67 1.32
N ASP A 256 -9.10 2.65 2.17
CA ASP A 256 -7.75 3.17 2.33
C ASP A 256 -6.76 2.16 2.94
N ASP A 257 -7.15 1.52 4.04
CA ASP A 257 -6.23 0.70 4.84
C ASP A 257 -6.50 -0.81 4.67
N ILE A 258 -5.67 -1.48 3.89
CA ILE A 258 -5.82 -2.91 3.63
C ILE A 258 -5.72 -3.76 4.92
N ASN A 259 -5.00 -3.29 5.95
CA ASN A 259 -4.87 -4.03 7.20
C ASN A 259 -6.21 -4.16 7.93
N ASP A 260 -7.12 -3.19 7.77
CA ASP A 260 -8.49 -3.30 8.29
C ASP A 260 -9.24 -4.44 7.63
N LEU A 261 -9.08 -4.59 6.30
CA LEU A 261 -9.70 -5.68 5.56
C LEU A 261 -9.11 -7.04 5.95
N TYR A 262 -7.80 -7.10 6.21
CA TYR A 262 -7.16 -8.33 6.70
C TYR A 262 -7.73 -8.75 8.06
N ILE A 263 -7.86 -7.81 9.00
CA ILE A 263 -8.34 -8.08 10.36
C ILE A 263 -9.74 -8.71 10.36
N ILE A 264 -10.64 -8.23 9.50
CA ILE A 264 -12.03 -8.71 9.45
C ILE A 264 -12.22 -9.94 8.56
N SER A 265 -11.19 -10.36 7.80
CA SER A 265 -11.30 -11.47 6.85
C SER A 265 -10.88 -12.79 7.48
N ASP A 266 -11.69 -13.84 7.31
CA ASP A 266 -11.41 -15.20 7.77
C ASP A 266 -10.54 -15.99 6.78
N LEU A 267 -10.57 -15.58 5.50
CA LEU A 267 -9.87 -16.23 4.40
C LEU A 267 -9.41 -15.19 3.38
N LEU A 268 -8.18 -15.35 2.87
CA LEU A 268 -7.68 -14.60 1.73
C LEU A 268 -7.66 -15.48 0.47
N ILE A 269 -8.22 -14.97 -0.62
CA ILE A 269 -8.02 -15.52 -1.97
C ILE A 269 -7.20 -14.50 -2.77
N THR A 270 -6.06 -14.90 -3.27
CA THR A 270 -5.17 -14.04 -4.06
C THR A 270 -4.38 -14.88 -5.07
N ASP A 271 -3.50 -14.23 -5.81
CA ASP A 271 -2.64 -14.86 -6.81
C ASP A 271 -1.17 -14.43 -6.62
N TYR A 272 -0.60 -13.67 -7.55
CA TYR A 272 0.80 -13.20 -7.53
C TYR A 272 0.98 -11.88 -6.76
N SER A 273 0.13 -11.60 -5.78
CA SER A 273 0.17 -10.37 -4.98
C SER A 273 1.01 -10.51 -3.73
N SER A 274 1.70 -9.44 -3.35
CA SER A 274 2.45 -9.40 -2.08
C SER A 274 1.56 -9.30 -0.83
N VAL A 275 0.25 -9.21 -0.98
CA VAL A 275 -0.71 -9.09 0.14
C VAL A 275 -0.66 -10.30 1.08
N PHE A 276 -0.35 -11.48 0.56
CA PHE A 276 -0.30 -12.69 1.37
C PHE A 276 0.81 -12.68 2.42
N PHE A 277 1.92 -11.96 2.21
CA PHE A 277 2.98 -11.85 3.21
C PHE A 277 2.49 -11.16 4.48
N ASP A 278 1.72 -10.08 4.34
CA ASP A 278 1.16 -9.38 5.49
C ASP A 278 0.00 -10.17 6.11
N TYR A 279 -0.89 -10.74 5.27
CA TYR A 279 -2.03 -11.54 5.75
C TYR A 279 -1.59 -12.79 6.53
N ALA A 280 -0.47 -13.41 6.15
CA ALA A 280 0.10 -14.58 6.84
C ALA A 280 0.42 -14.32 8.32
N ILE A 281 0.61 -13.06 8.74
CA ILE A 281 0.81 -12.70 10.15
C ILE A 281 -0.42 -13.08 11.01
N LEU A 282 -1.60 -13.13 10.42
CA LEU A 282 -2.84 -13.50 11.10
C LEU A 282 -3.01 -15.01 11.26
N GLU A 283 -2.13 -15.83 10.67
CA GLU A 283 -2.18 -17.30 10.70
C GLU A 283 -3.53 -17.87 10.22
N ARG A 284 -4.18 -17.16 9.29
CA ARG A 284 -5.47 -17.56 8.69
C ARG A 284 -5.27 -18.18 7.31
N PRO A 285 -6.23 -18.99 6.82
CA PRO A 285 -6.12 -19.66 5.52
C PRO A 285 -5.92 -18.70 4.36
N ILE A 286 -5.07 -19.12 3.40
CA ILE A 286 -4.81 -18.42 2.13
C ILE A 286 -5.01 -19.39 0.98
N ILE A 287 -5.80 -19.01 -0.01
CA ILE A 287 -5.95 -19.74 -1.26
C ILE A 287 -5.23 -18.95 -2.37
N PHE A 288 -4.28 -19.61 -3.02
CA PHE A 288 -3.62 -19.07 -4.20
C PHE A 288 -4.39 -19.53 -5.43
N TYR A 289 -5.19 -18.61 -5.99
CA TYR A 289 -5.99 -18.86 -7.18
C TYR A 289 -5.21 -18.42 -8.43
N MET A 290 -4.34 -19.31 -8.89
CA MET A 290 -3.47 -19.11 -10.05
C MET A 290 -4.06 -19.89 -11.22
N TYR A 291 -4.71 -19.20 -12.15
CA TYR A 291 -5.46 -19.79 -13.27
C TYR A 291 -4.76 -19.66 -14.62
N ASP A 292 -3.59 -19.02 -14.67
CA ASP A 292 -2.75 -18.69 -15.85
C ASP A 292 -1.32 -19.27 -15.73
#